data_5a176331ffd8c34f992a41d01bdcf6bc
#
_entry.id   5a176331ffd8c34f992a41d01bdcf6bc
#
_cell.length_a   1.000
_cell.length_b   1.000
_cell.length_c   1.000
_cell.angle_alpha   90.00
_cell.angle_beta   90.00
_cell.angle_gamma   90.00
#
_symmetry.space_group_name_H-M   'P 1'
#
loop_
_entity.id
_entity.type
_entity.pdbx_description
1 polymer ?
#
loop_
_entity_poly.entity_id
_entity_poly.type
_entity_poly.pdbx_seq_one_letter_code
_entity_poly.pdbx_strand_id
1 'polypeptide(L)'
;AITPADNAAPPAAKREDAALPAARPAENAEPPAATMQLGAEDPKVASAGIPAQQQQFLSIISDFAQKYETAPNDSARDALRQKRALRQQRAQAICGILNDLTVTNWVGTVNTLPGTDQSRGVLAVSLDKRSTIGTWDKKNNTLLKPRTAVHDAAIQLSPGQAIVFSGRFFRAKGNCITERSHTLREAMTQHNRIMRFSAINPANNDPTP
;
A
#
# COMPACT_ATOMS: atom_id res chain seq x y z
N ALA A 1 32.05 -11.43 -49.65
CA ALA A 1 32.73 -12.50 -48.91
C ALA A 1 32.87 -12.08 -47.46
N ILE A 2 32.02 -12.61 -46.56
CA ILE A 2 32.09 -12.40 -45.11
C ILE A 2 32.15 -13.78 -44.48
N THR A 3 33.25 -14.07 -43.78
CA THR A 3 33.53 -15.30 -43.07
C THR A 3 32.82 -15.29 -41.72
N PRO A 4 32.20 -16.38 -41.24
CA PRO A 4 31.62 -16.46 -39.92
C PRO A 4 32.68 -16.79 -38.86
N ALA A 5 32.64 -16.10 -37.72
CA ALA A 5 33.50 -16.30 -36.58
C ALA A 5 32.99 -17.43 -35.66
N ASP A 6 33.97 -18.21 -35.23
CA ASP A 6 33.96 -19.38 -34.36
C ASP A 6 33.27 -19.12 -33.00
N ASN A 7 32.40 -20.04 -32.63
CA ASN A 7 31.70 -20.06 -31.34
C ASN A 7 32.38 -21.13 -30.46
N ALA A 8 33.34 -20.71 -29.64
CA ALA A 8 34.01 -21.57 -28.66
C ALA A 8 33.25 -21.61 -27.32
N ALA A 9 32.80 -22.80 -26.94
CA ALA A 9 32.20 -23.09 -25.66
C ALA A 9 33.22 -23.13 -24.51
N PRO A 10 32.91 -22.68 -23.31
CA PRO A 10 33.78 -22.78 -22.13
C PRO A 10 33.75 -24.19 -21.51
N PRO A 11 34.86 -24.67 -20.87
CA PRO A 11 34.99 -26.01 -20.35
C PRO A 11 34.26 -26.20 -19.00
N ALA A 12 33.77 -27.43 -18.82
CA ALA A 12 33.12 -27.93 -17.62
C ALA A 12 34.07 -27.97 -16.42
N ALA A 13 33.67 -27.39 -15.31
CA ALA A 13 34.35 -27.51 -14.01
C ALA A 13 33.96 -28.82 -13.31
N LYS A 14 34.97 -29.54 -12.88
CA LYS A 14 34.90 -30.82 -12.10
C LYS A 14 34.26 -30.53 -10.72
N ARG A 15 33.30 -31.40 -10.36
CA ARG A 15 32.83 -31.54 -8.99
C ARG A 15 33.82 -32.39 -8.21
N GLU A 16 34.36 -31.87 -7.12
CA GLU A 16 35.03 -32.66 -6.07
C GLU A 16 33.99 -33.04 -5.01
N ASP A 17 33.96 -34.35 -4.81
CA ASP A 17 33.25 -35.06 -3.75
C ASP A 17 33.96 -34.78 -2.40
N ALA A 18 33.24 -34.22 -1.43
CA ALA A 18 33.73 -34.13 -0.06
C ALA A 18 32.71 -34.74 0.89
N ALA A 19 33.17 -35.82 1.52
CA ALA A 19 32.47 -36.73 2.39
C ALA A 19 31.87 -36.09 3.63
N LEU A 20 30.68 -36.59 4.00
CA LEU A 20 30.01 -36.42 5.29
C LEU A 20 30.77 -37.15 6.42
N PRO A 21 30.86 -36.58 7.62
CA PRO A 21 30.99 -37.37 8.86
C PRO A 21 29.63 -37.52 9.55
N ALA A 22 29.48 -38.75 10.04
CA ALA A 22 28.30 -39.33 10.65
C ALA A 22 27.91 -38.75 12.02
N ALA A 23 26.66 -38.95 12.29
CA ALA A 23 25.83 -38.74 13.47
C ALA A 23 26.44 -38.94 14.86
N ARG A 24 25.92 -38.17 15.80
CA ARG A 24 25.63 -38.62 17.19
C ARG A 24 24.27 -38.03 17.63
N PRO A 25 23.45 -38.83 18.32
CA PRO A 25 22.19 -38.38 18.88
C PRO A 25 22.42 -37.84 20.30
N ALA A 26 21.78 -36.74 20.64
CA ALA A 26 21.55 -36.26 21.99
C ALA A 26 20.12 -35.75 22.09
N GLU A 27 19.33 -36.56 22.70
CA GLU A 27 18.65 -36.39 23.98
C GLU A 27 17.61 -35.24 24.05
N ASN A 28 16.37 -35.69 24.18
CA ASN A 28 15.14 -34.98 24.53
C ASN A 28 15.33 -33.90 25.61
N ALA A 29 14.92 -32.67 25.27
CA ALA A 29 14.38 -31.76 26.23
C ALA A 29 13.24 -30.98 25.54
N GLU A 30 12.03 -31.38 25.84
CA GLU A 30 10.77 -30.73 25.47
C GLU A 30 10.65 -29.44 26.29
N PRO A 31 10.62 -28.25 25.68
CA PRO A 31 10.17 -27.05 26.39
C PRO A 31 8.65 -26.93 26.34
N PRO A 32 8.00 -26.43 27.39
CA PRO A 32 6.56 -26.43 27.54
C PRO A 32 5.91 -25.55 26.45
N ALA A 33 4.82 -26.06 25.92
CA ALA A 33 3.92 -25.37 25.00
C ALA A 33 3.47 -24.03 25.58
N ALA A 34 4.13 -22.95 25.19
CA ALA A 34 3.59 -21.61 25.35
C ALA A 34 2.45 -21.46 24.33
N THR A 35 1.25 -21.55 24.82
CA THR A 35 0.02 -21.19 24.10
C THR A 35 0.14 -19.74 23.66
N MET A 36 0.60 -19.52 22.42
CA MET A 36 0.48 -18.22 21.77
C MET A 36 -1.00 -18.01 21.46
N GLN A 37 -1.69 -17.33 22.37
CA GLN A 37 -2.93 -16.64 22.02
C GLN A 37 -2.58 -15.57 21.01
N LEU A 38 -2.86 -15.87 19.73
CA LEU A 38 -2.96 -14.85 18.69
C LEU A 38 -4.23 -14.02 18.99
N GLY A 39 -4.14 -13.14 19.96
CA GLY A 39 -5.00 -11.98 20.06
C GLY A 39 -4.51 -10.98 19.01
N ALA A 40 -5.04 -11.05 17.81
CA ALA A 40 -4.96 -9.94 16.86
C ALA A 40 -5.89 -8.85 17.38
N GLU A 41 -5.49 -8.13 18.43
CA GLU A 41 -6.06 -6.83 18.73
C GLU A 41 -5.62 -5.89 17.62
N ASP A 42 -6.57 -5.46 16.79
CA ASP A 42 -6.40 -4.35 15.87
C ASP A 42 -5.76 -3.18 16.66
N PRO A 43 -4.69 -2.55 16.15
CA PRO A 43 -4.09 -1.41 16.82
C PRO A 43 -5.18 -0.34 16.95
N LYS A 44 -5.65 -0.15 18.17
CA LYS A 44 -6.64 0.83 18.57
C LYS A 44 -6.12 2.19 18.12
N VAL A 45 -6.63 2.68 16.99
CA VAL A 45 -6.39 4.06 16.52
C VAL A 45 -7.01 4.96 17.56
N ALA A 46 -6.16 5.45 18.49
CA ALA A 46 -6.59 6.23 19.62
C ALA A 46 -7.14 7.58 19.16
N SER A 47 -8.39 7.81 19.48
CA SER A 47 -9.06 9.05 19.90
C SER A 47 -9.08 10.30 19.02
N ALA A 48 -8.32 10.47 17.97
CA ALA A 48 -8.67 11.45 16.95
C ALA A 48 -9.73 10.80 16.05
N GLY A 49 -10.99 11.13 16.25
CA GLY A 49 -12.08 10.56 15.46
C GLY A 49 -11.80 10.68 13.97
N ILE A 50 -12.04 9.59 13.21
CA ILE A 50 -11.84 9.62 11.74
C ILE A 50 -12.71 10.75 11.16
N PRO A 51 -12.15 11.71 10.41
CA PRO A 51 -12.92 12.81 9.83
C PRO A 51 -14.09 12.34 8.97
N ALA A 52 -15.20 13.04 9.01
CA ALA A 52 -16.42 12.67 8.27
C ALA A 52 -16.16 12.45 6.77
N GLN A 53 -15.33 13.29 6.14
CA GLN A 53 -14.94 13.14 4.74
C GLN A 53 -14.20 11.80 4.51
N GLN A 54 -13.31 11.41 5.41
CA GLN A 54 -12.58 10.14 5.32
C GLN A 54 -13.53 8.96 5.52
N GLN A 55 -14.47 9.04 6.47
CA GLN A 55 -15.48 7.99 6.68
C GLN A 55 -16.33 7.79 5.42
N GLN A 56 -16.82 8.88 4.82
CA GLN A 56 -17.57 8.83 3.56
C GLN A 56 -16.74 8.22 2.43
N PHE A 57 -15.47 8.59 2.32
CA PHE A 57 -14.56 8.04 1.32
C PHE A 57 -14.40 6.52 1.48
N LEU A 58 -14.17 6.04 2.69
CA LEU A 58 -14.02 4.61 2.98
C LEU A 58 -15.33 3.84 2.76
N SER A 59 -16.47 4.41 3.13
CA SER A 59 -17.79 3.83 2.88
C SER A 59 -18.04 3.64 1.38
N ILE A 60 -17.81 4.67 0.56
CA ILE A 60 -17.95 4.58 -0.91
C ILE A 60 -17.06 3.46 -1.46
N ILE A 61 -15.82 3.39 -1.04
CA ILE A 61 -14.88 2.37 -1.50
C ILE A 61 -15.38 0.98 -1.15
N SER A 62 -15.78 0.75 0.10
CA SER A 62 -16.27 -0.53 0.59
C SER A 62 -17.55 -0.97 -0.13
N ASP A 63 -18.52 -0.08 -0.30
CA ASP A 63 -19.78 -0.35 -0.98
C ASP A 63 -19.57 -0.78 -2.43
N PHE A 64 -18.71 -0.08 -3.16
CA PHE A 64 -18.42 -0.43 -4.56
C PHE A 64 -17.55 -1.67 -4.69
N ALA A 65 -16.67 -1.97 -3.73
CA ALA A 65 -15.94 -3.23 -3.68
C ALA A 65 -16.91 -4.41 -3.51
N GLN A 66 -17.85 -4.31 -2.58
CA GLN A 66 -18.87 -5.33 -2.36
C GLN A 66 -19.76 -5.53 -3.60
N LYS A 67 -20.26 -4.45 -4.21
CA LYS A 67 -21.03 -4.52 -5.47
C LYS A 67 -20.24 -5.18 -6.60
N TYR A 68 -18.95 -4.94 -6.67
CA TYR A 68 -18.07 -5.54 -7.68
C TYR A 68 -17.85 -7.04 -7.41
N GLU A 69 -17.68 -7.45 -6.16
CA GLU A 69 -17.47 -8.84 -5.75
C GLU A 69 -18.74 -9.69 -5.95
N THR A 70 -19.92 -9.09 -5.74
CA THR A 70 -21.22 -9.76 -5.93
C THR A 70 -21.73 -9.73 -7.38
N ALA A 71 -21.13 -8.89 -8.24
CA ALA A 71 -21.49 -8.83 -9.65
C ALA A 71 -21.15 -10.15 -10.38
N PRO A 72 -21.96 -10.59 -11.36
CA PRO A 72 -21.71 -11.83 -12.09
C PRO A 72 -20.28 -11.92 -12.62
N ASN A 73 -19.67 -13.10 -12.47
CA ASN A 73 -18.29 -13.35 -12.94
C ASN A 73 -18.23 -13.84 -14.39
N ASP A 74 -19.35 -13.79 -15.11
CA ASP A 74 -19.39 -14.21 -16.49
C ASP A 74 -18.40 -13.43 -17.36
N SER A 75 -17.68 -14.15 -18.21
CA SER A 75 -16.87 -13.61 -19.29
C SER A 75 -17.71 -12.91 -20.36
N ALA A 76 -19.02 -12.87 -20.21
CA ALA A 76 -19.95 -12.18 -21.09
C ALA A 76 -19.64 -10.68 -21.13
N ARG A 77 -19.77 -10.10 -22.33
CA ARG A 77 -19.53 -8.66 -22.56
C ARG A 77 -20.35 -7.77 -21.60
N ASP A 78 -21.54 -8.22 -21.21
CA ASP A 78 -22.45 -7.48 -20.36
C ASP A 78 -21.97 -7.43 -18.90
N ALA A 79 -21.44 -8.52 -18.36
CA ALA A 79 -20.83 -8.55 -17.04
C ALA A 79 -19.61 -7.60 -16.97
N LEU A 80 -18.79 -7.57 -18.02
CA LEU A 80 -17.65 -6.65 -18.07
C LEU A 80 -18.12 -5.18 -18.19
N ARG A 81 -19.17 -4.91 -18.96
CA ARG A 81 -19.79 -3.56 -19.03
C ARG A 81 -20.31 -3.13 -17.67
N GLN A 82 -21.01 -3.99 -16.95
CA GLN A 82 -21.52 -3.73 -15.61
C GLN A 82 -20.39 -3.41 -14.63
N LYS A 83 -19.32 -4.20 -14.62
CA LYS A 83 -18.15 -3.97 -13.77
C LYS A 83 -17.43 -2.65 -14.08
N ARG A 84 -17.35 -2.26 -15.34
CA ARG A 84 -16.83 -0.95 -15.76
C ARG A 84 -17.74 0.20 -15.32
N ALA A 85 -19.06 0.02 -15.41
CA ALA A 85 -20.03 1.02 -14.93
C ALA A 85 -19.90 1.25 -13.42
N LEU A 86 -19.74 0.20 -12.62
CA LEU A 86 -19.48 0.31 -11.18
C LEU A 86 -18.23 1.16 -10.88
N ARG A 87 -17.16 0.97 -11.66
CA ARG A 87 -15.95 1.80 -11.50
C ARG A 87 -16.22 3.28 -11.78
N GLN A 88 -17.00 3.59 -12.83
CA GLN A 88 -17.36 4.98 -13.14
C GLN A 88 -18.25 5.59 -12.06
N GLN A 89 -19.25 4.86 -11.57
CA GLN A 89 -20.12 5.32 -10.49
C GLN A 89 -19.31 5.60 -9.21
N ARG A 90 -18.39 4.71 -8.84
CA ARG A 90 -17.47 4.95 -7.72
C ARG A 90 -16.65 6.21 -7.93
N ALA A 91 -16.10 6.43 -9.11
CA ALA A 91 -15.33 7.62 -9.43
C ALA A 91 -16.16 8.90 -9.27
N GLN A 92 -17.42 8.88 -9.72
CA GLN A 92 -18.35 10.01 -9.55
C GLN A 92 -18.66 10.26 -8.07
N ALA A 93 -18.93 9.21 -7.29
CA ALA A 93 -19.19 9.32 -5.86
C ALA A 93 -17.98 9.92 -5.11
N ILE A 94 -16.77 9.44 -5.40
CA ILE A 94 -15.53 9.98 -4.83
C ILE A 94 -15.34 11.46 -5.23
N CYS A 95 -15.60 11.83 -6.51
CA CYS A 95 -15.53 13.21 -6.94
C CYS A 95 -16.54 14.11 -6.21
N GLY A 96 -17.70 13.59 -5.86
CA GLY A 96 -18.73 14.33 -5.13
C GLY A 96 -18.30 14.75 -3.73
N ILE A 97 -17.47 13.96 -3.06
CA ILE A 97 -16.98 14.25 -1.69
C ILE A 97 -15.61 14.95 -1.68
N LEU A 98 -14.82 14.85 -2.77
CA LEU A 98 -13.48 15.42 -2.90
C LEU A 98 -13.49 16.57 -3.92
N ASN A 99 -14.22 17.66 -3.63
CA ASN A 99 -14.46 18.77 -4.56
C ASN A 99 -13.17 19.36 -5.17
N ASP A 100 -12.16 19.62 -4.33
CA ASP A 100 -10.87 20.19 -4.71
C ASP A 100 -9.72 19.16 -4.70
N LEU A 101 -10.03 17.88 -4.45
CA LEU A 101 -9.09 16.78 -4.27
C LEU A 101 -8.16 16.93 -3.05
N THR A 102 -8.40 17.90 -2.19
CA THR A 102 -7.64 18.12 -0.97
C THR A 102 -8.30 17.42 0.21
N VAL A 103 -7.48 16.85 1.08
CA VAL A 103 -7.90 16.25 2.32
C VAL A 103 -7.13 16.84 3.48
N THR A 104 -7.79 16.99 4.62
CA THR A 104 -7.19 17.61 5.80
C THR A 104 -7.43 16.74 7.02
N ASN A 105 -6.38 16.53 7.81
CA ASN A 105 -6.41 15.79 9.06
C ASN A 105 -6.96 14.35 8.93
N TRP A 106 -6.72 13.69 7.81
CA TRP A 106 -7.03 12.27 7.68
C TRP A 106 -6.12 11.44 8.56
N VAL A 107 -6.64 10.32 9.04
CA VAL A 107 -5.94 9.40 9.96
C VAL A 107 -5.58 8.12 9.21
N GLY A 108 -4.41 7.58 9.50
CA GLY A 108 -3.98 6.30 8.94
C GLY A 108 -2.79 5.71 9.65
N THR A 109 -2.36 4.54 9.20
CA THR A 109 -1.22 3.82 9.76
C THR A 109 -0.09 3.77 8.75
N VAL A 110 1.12 4.07 9.17
CA VAL A 110 2.32 4.02 8.31
C VAL A 110 2.58 2.59 7.86
N ASN A 111 2.62 2.40 6.55
CA ASN A 111 2.90 1.10 5.91
C ASN A 111 4.33 1.06 5.36
N THR A 112 4.73 2.10 4.63
CA THR A 112 6.07 2.21 4.04
C THR A 112 6.65 3.58 4.34
N LEU A 113 7.90 3.61 4.77
CA LEU A 113 8.65 4.83 5.06
C LEU A 113 9.63 5.17 3.94
N PRO A 114 9.94 6.46 3.72
CA PRO A 114 11.06 6.85 2.88
C PRO A 114 12.38 6.37 3.49
N GLY A 115 13.34 6.04 2.61
CA GLY A 115 14.71 5.77 3.07
C GLY A 115 15.32 7.01 3.71
N THR A 116 16.26 6.80 4.64
CA THR A 116 17.00 7.86 5.33
C THR A 116 18.13 8.44 4.47
N ASP A 117 18.44 7.81 3.34
CA ASP A 117 19.34 8.33 2.35
C ASP A 117 18.79 9.63 1.74
N GLN A 118 19.65 10.42 1.11
CA GLN A 118 19.25 11.69 0.50
C GLN A 118 18.43 11.49 -0.81
N SER A 119 17.97 10.29 -1.08
CA SER A 119 17.13 9.99 -2.24
C SER A 119 15.66 10.32 -1.98
N ARG A 120 14.91 10.55 -3.05
CA ARG A 120 13.46 10.76 -2.96
C ARG A 120 12.78 9.49 -2.48
N GLY A 121 12.02 9.61 -1.40
CA GLY A 121 11.42 8.47 -0.72
C GLY A 121 9.95 8.24 -1.04
N VAL A 122 9.53 6.99 -0.80
CA VAL A 122 8.13 6.57 -0.86
C VAL A 122 7.58 6.54 0.55
N LEU A 123 6.48 7.25 0.78
CA LEU A 123 5.64 7.09 1.96
C LEU A 123 4.33 6.41 1.55
N ALA A 124 3.92 5.38 2.27
CA ALA A 124 2.60 4.77 2.11
C ALA A 124 1.91 4.66 3.46
N VAL A 125 0.63 5.02 3.48
CA VAL A 125 -0.24 5.07 4.65
C VAL A 125 -1.48 4.23 4.38
N SER A 126 -1.75 3.26 5.21
CA SER A 126 -2.97 2.46 5.19
C SER A 126 -4.09 3.20 5.92
N LEU A 127 -5.24 3.32 5.27
CA LEU A 127 -6.48 3.84 5.87
C LEU A 127 -7.30 2.71 6.50
N ASP A 128 -7.27 1.55 5.86
CA ASP A 128 -7.86 0.29 6.30
C ASP A 128 -7.09 -0.91 5.69
N LYS A 129 -7.63 -2.13 5.84
CA LYS A 129 -7.01 -3.37 5.33
C LYS A 129 -6.88 -3.42 3.80
N ARG A 130 -7.66 -2.61 3.06
CA ARG A 130 -7.74 -2.63 1.58
C ARG A 130 -7.35 -1.31 0.93
N SER A 131 -7.20 -0.24 1.70
CA SER A 131 -7.04 1.12 1.19
C SER A 131 -5.71 1.73 1.63
N THR A 132 -4.85 2.01 0.67
CA THR A 132 -3.54 2.62 0.92
C THR A 132 -3.37 3.88 0.07
N ILE A 133 -2.81 4.90 0.67
CA ILE A 133 -2.44 6.16 0.01
C ILE A 133 -0.93 6.29 0.03
N GLY A 134 -0.33 6.69 -1.08
CA GLY A 134 1.14 6.83 -1.11
C GLY A 134 1.70 7.73 -2.20
N THR A 135 3.00 7.94 -2.11
CA THR A 135 3.78 8.85 -2.96
C THR A 135 4.51 8.11 -4.07
N TRP A 136 3.89 7.11 -4.70
CA TRP A 136 4.58 6.20 -5.64
C TRP A 136 4.85 6.76 -7.03
N ASP A 137 4.41 7.97 -7.35
CA ASP A 137 4.40 8.47 -8.72
C ASP A 137 5.51 9.47 -8.99
N LYS A 138 6.55 9.03 -9.71
CA LYS A 138 7.63 9.90 -10.18
C LYS A 138 7.13 10.93 -11.19
N LYS A 139 6.18 10.57 -12.04
CA LYS A 139 5.65 11.44 -13.11
C LYS A 139 4.95 12.67 -12.54
N ASN A 140 4.13 12.47 -11.51
CA ASN A 140 3.45 13.57 -10.81
C ASN A 140 4.29 14.20 -9.69
N ASN A 141 5.57 13.80 -9.58
CA ASN A 141 6.49 14.34 -8.58
C ASN A 141 5.92 14.24 -7.16
N THR A 142 5.37 13.07 -6.80
CA THR A 142 4.76 12.84 -5.49
C THR A 142 5.76 12.34 -4.47
N LEU A 143 6.89 11.76 -4.90
CA LEU A 143 7.93 11.25 -4.00
C LEU A 143 8.41 12.36 -3.07
N LEU A 144 8.56 12.04 -1.80
CA LEU A 144 9.04 12.97 -0.79
C LEU A 144 10.46 13.43 -1.16
N LYS A 145 10.63 14.75 -1.18
CA LYS A 145 11.91 15.36 -1.49
C LYS A 145 12.70 15.54 -0.19
N PRO A 146 13.98 15.18 -0.14
CA PRO A 146 14.86 15.46 0.99
C PRO A 146 14.83 16.95 1.37
N ARG A 147 15.00 17.23 2.65
CA ARG A 147 15.03 18.59 3.21
C ARG A 147 13.71 19.34 3.05
N THR A 148 12.58 18.65 2.99
CA THR A 148 11.24 19.25 3.12
C THR A 148 10.64 18.85 4.45
N ALA A 149 9.83 19.74 5.04
CA ALA A 149 9.18 19.48 6.33
C ALA A 149 8.40 18.14 6.35
N VAL A 150 7.73 17.79 5.23
CA VAL A 150 7.02 16.53 5.11
C VAL A 150 7.97 15.33 5.09
N HIS A 151 9.10 15.42 4.40
CA HIS A 151 10.12 14.37 4.40
C HIS A 151 10.74 14.21 5.79
N ASP A 152 11.12 15.33 6.42
CA ASP A 152 11.77 15.33 7.72
C ASP A 152 10.85 14.80 8.83
N ALA A 153 9.54 15.10 8.72
CA ALA A 153 8.53 14.47 9.58
C ALA A 153 8.38 12.97 9.29
N ALA A 154 8.37 12.57 8.03
CA ALA A 154 8.15 11.16 7.65
C ALA A 154 9.28 10.22 8.09
N ILE A 155 10.54 10.66 8.07
CA ILE A 155 11.69 9.84 8.50
C ILE A 155 11.75 9.62 10.02
N GLN A 156 10.99 10.38 10.80
CA GLN A 156 10.89 10.21 12.26
C GLN A 156 9.81 9.21 12.68
N LEU A 157 9.00 8.74 11.71
CA LEU A 157 7.92 7.80 11.98
C LEU A 157 8.43 6.35 12.03
N SER A 158 7.61 5.48 12.58
CA SER A 158 7.84 4.04 12.60
C SER A 158 6.78 3.30 11.76
N PRO A 159 7.10 2.15 11.14
CA PRO A 159 6.09 1.28 10.54
C PRO A 159 5.04 0.90 11.60
N GLY A 160 3.76 0.91 11.20
CA GLY A 160 2.65 0.64 12.11
C GLY A 160 2.22 1.83 12.97
N GLN A 161 2.94 2.95 12.94
CA GLN A 161 2.58 4.14 13.70
C GLN A 161 1.32 4.80 13.13
N ALA A 162 0.39 5.18 14.02
CA ALA A 162 -0.76 6.00 13.65
C ALA A 162 -0.33 7.45 13.40
N ILE A 163 -0.86 8.05 12.34
CA ILE A 163 -0.56 9.42 11.94
C ILE A 163 -1.81 10.18 11.54
N VAL A 164 -1.73 11.50 11.66
CA VAL A 164 -2.65 12.46 11.06
C VAL A 164 -1.94 13.12 9.88
N PHE A 165 -2.59 13.17 8.73
CA PHE A 165 -1.99 13.73 7.54
C PHE A 165 -2.96 14.59 6.72
N SER A 166 -2.40 15.48 5.94
CA SER A 166 -3.11 16.29 4.95
C SER A 166 -2.40 16.19 3.61
N GLY A 167 -3.14 16.39 2.52
CA GLY A 167 -2.55 16.30 1.20
C GLY A 167 -3.55 16.52 0.08
N ARG A 168 -3.08 16.31 -1.16
CA ARG A 168 -3.89 16.46 -2.35
C ARG A 168 -3.76 15.25 -3.26
N PHE A 169 -4.90 14.72 -3.69
CA PHE A 169 -4.98 13.74 -4.75
C PHE A 169 -4.75 14.36 -6.13
N PHE A 170 -4.41 13.55 -7.10
CA PHE A 170 -4.25 13.96 -8.49
C PHE A 170 -5.46 13.54 -9.30
N ARG A 171 -5.95 14.46 -10.12
CA ARG A 171 -7.06 14.17 -11.03
C ARG A 171 -6.63 13.14 -12.08
N ALA A 172 -7.48 12.14 -12.30
CA ALA A 172 -7.30 11.16 -13.37
C ALA A 172 -8.46 11.23 -14.37
N LYS A 173 -8.14 11.08 -15.65
CA LYS A 173 -9.17 11.01 -16.70
C LYS A 173 -10.02 9.75 -16.49
N GLY A 174 -11.34 9.95 -16.31
CA GLY A 174 -12.31 8.85 -16.17
C GLY A 174 -12.32 8.14 -14.81
N ASN A 175 -11.54 8.60 -13.81
CA ASN A 175 -11.44 7.94 -12.52
C ASN A 175 -11.23 8.90 -11.34
N CYS A 176 -11.85 10.04 -11.33
CA CYS A 176 -11.72 11.11 -10.34
C CYS A 176 -10.29 11.37 -9.83
N ILE A 177 -9.70 10.40 -9.14
CA ILE A 177 -8.36 10.44 -8.57
C ILE A 177 -7.45 9.35 -9.14
N THR A 178 -6.15 9.60 -9.17
CA THR A 178 -5.15 8.67 -9.71
C THR A 178 -4.99 7.45 -8.82
N GLU A 179 -5.07 6.28 -9.42
CA GLU A 179 -4.91 4.96 -8.80
C GLU A 179 -3.64 4.28 -9.29
N ARG A 180 -3.05 3.46 -8.43
CA ARG A 180 -1.97 2.53 -8.78
C ARG A 180 -2.53 1.11 -8.87
N SER A 181 -3.32 0.85 -9.91
CA SER A 181 -3.95 -0.46 -10.14
C SER A 181 -3.70 -0.88 -11.57
N HIS A 182 -3.30 -2.13 -11.79
CA HIS A 182 -3.01 -2.67 -13.11
C HIS A 182 -4.23 -3.34 -13.75
N THR A 183 -5.17 -3.81 -12.95
CA THR A 183 -6.37 -4.50 -13.40
C THR A 183 -7.64 -3.84 -12.86
N LEU A 184 -8.78 -4.09 -13.53
CA LEU A 184 -10.08 -3.64 -13.04
C LEU A 184 -10.41 -4.25 -11.66
N ARG A 185 -10.09 -5.54 -11.47
CA ARG A 185 -10.30 -6.21 -10.18
C ARG A 185 -9.49 -5.53 -9.07
N GLU A 186 -8.20 -5.34 -9.27
CA GLU A 186 -7.34 -4.67 -8.31
C GLU A 186 -7.84 -3.25 -8.00
N ALA A 187 -8.22 -2.48 -9.03
CA ALA A 187 -8.79 -1.16 -8.84
C ALA A 187 -10.04 -1.16 -7.96
N MET A 188 -10.85 -2.21 -8.00
CA MET A 188 -12.11 -2.29 -7.27
C MET A 188 -12.02 -2.96 -5.90
N THR A 189 -10.98 -3.76 -5.64
CA THR A 189 -10.83 -4.54 -4.40
C THR A 189 -9.61 -4.15 -3.56
N GLN A 190 -8.60 -3.51 -4.17
CA GLN A 190 -7.40 -3.01 -3.51
C GLN A 190 -7.18 -1.55 -3.91
N HIS A 191 -7.34 -0.65 -2.97
CA HIS A 191 -7.47 0.77 -3.26
C HIS A 191 -6.15 1.51 -3.00
N ASN A 192 -5.20 1.38 -3.93
CA ASN A 192 -3.93 2.10 -3.89
C ASN A 192 -4.07 3.46 -4.60
N ARG A 193 -4.05 4.56 -3.84
CA ARG A 193 -4.24 5.92 -4.33
C ARG A 193 -2.95 6.73 -4.26
N ILE A 194 -2.76 7.59 -5.24
CA ILE A 194 -1.59 8.46 -5.32
C ILE A 194 -1.94 9.84 -4.75
N MET A 195 -1.12 10.28 -3.79
CA MET A 195 -1.27 11.56 -3.12
C MET A 195 0.07 12.30 -3.02
N ARG A 196 -0.01 13.62 -2.98
CA ARG A 196 1.07 14.48 -2.47
C ARG A 196 0.70 14.91 -1.07
N PHE A 197 1.48 14.50 -0.09
CA PHE A 197 1.31 14.95 1.29
C PHE A 197 1.77 16.41 1.43
N SER A 198 1.01 17.20 2.19
CA SER A 198 1.34 18.58 2.56
C SER A 198 1.71 18.70 4.05
N ALA A 199 1.19 17.82 4.90
CA ALA A 199 1.52 17.73 6.32
C ALA A 199 1.40 16.29 6.80
N ILE A 200 2.23 15.91 7.76
CA ILE A 200 2.22 14.61 8.43
C ILE A 200 2.61 14.86 9.89
N ASN A 201 1.82 14.33 10.82
CA ASN A 201 2.10 14.38 12.24
C ASN A 201 1.82 13.01 12.87
N PRO A 202 2.54 12.57 13.90
CA PRO A 202 2.11 11.46 14.72
C PRO A 202 0.69 11.73 15.23
N ALA A 203 -0.17 10.73 15.21
CA ALA A 203 -1.41 10.81 15.97
C ALA A 203 -1.00 10.74 17.43
N ASN A 204 -1.21 11.82 18.18
CA ASN A 204 -0.87 11.86 19.59
C ASN A 204 -1.65 10.77 20.30
N ASN A 205 -0.98 9.66 20.58
CA ASN A 205 -1.34 8.77 21.64
C ASN A 205 -0.82 9.43 22.94
N ASP A 206 -1.43 10.53 23.34
CA ASP A 206 -1.19 11.03 24.67
C ASP A 206 -1.86 10.03 25.62
N PRO A 207 -1.13 9.19 26.36
CA PRO A 207 -1.71 8.56 27.52
C PRO A 207 -1.92 9.71 28.49
N THR A 208 -3.18 10.18 28.56
CA THR A 208 -3.59 11.11 29.61
C THR A 208 -3.12 10.52 30.94
N PRO A 209 -2.40 11.28 31.76
CA PRO A 209 -1.87 10.83 33.05
C PRO A 209 -2.95 10.36 33.99
#